data_df818bc6e28207f99548f005f440383d
#
_entry.id   df818bc6e28207f99548f005f440383d
#
_cell.length_a   1.000
_cell.length_b   1.000
_cell.length_c   1.000
_cell.angle_alpha   90.00
_cell.angle_beta   90.00
_cell.angle_gamma   90.00
#
_symmetry.space_group_name_H-M   'P 1'
#
loop_
_entity.id
_entity.type
_entity.pdbx_description
1 polymer ?
#
loop_
_entity_poly.entity_id
_entity_poly.type
_entity_poly.pdbx_seq_one_letter_code
_entity_poly.pdbx_strand_id
1 'polypeptide(L)'
;MFKDELLASYRDGALDDLNQRFTLFEARGSHEMVTVGPVPFSSLCAHHLLPFHGVAHVGYIPDKWLVGLSKIPRVVEHFARLLQMQERMTTQIADYLDANLHPQGLIVLVEARHLCMECRGVKTSGAITRTSALRGVAKSSSEVREEFYRLLSR
;
A
#
# COMPACT_ATOMS: atom_id res chain seq x y z
N MET A 1 1.27 26.61 2.60
CA MET A 1 1.14 25.49 3.58
C MET A 1 0.11 24.47 3.12
N PHE A 2 -1.21 24.71 3.21
CA PHE A 2 -2.24 23.72 2.79
C PHE A 2 -2.14 23.32 1.30
N LYS A 3 -1.89 24.29 0.42
CA LYS A 3 -1.76 24.10 -1.02
C LYS A 3 -0.49 23.34 -1.40
N ASP A 4 0.59 23.54 -0.66
CA ASP A 4 1.90 22.93 -0.96
C ASP A 4 2.06 21.54 -0.35
N GLU A 5 1.41 21.26 0.77
CA GLU A 5 1.49 19.95 1.45
C GLU A 5 0.45 18.95 0.93
N LEU A 6 -0.81 19.37 0.70
CA LEU A 6 -1.88 18.49 0.26
C LEU A 6 -1.98 18.32 -1.25
N LEU A 7 -1.57 19.32 -2.03
CA LEU A 7 -1.69 19.31 -3.49
C LEU A 7 -0.35 19.14 -4.21
N ALA A 8 0.78 19.10 -3.49
CA ALA A 8 2.11 18.92 -4.08
C ALA A 8 2.24 17.61 -4.87
N SER A 9 1.49 16.59 -4.49
CA SER A 9 1.47 15.26 -5.12
C SER A 9 0.71 15.21 -6.45
N TYR A 10 -0.01 16.27 -6.82
CA TYR A 10 -0.68 16.39 -8.13
C TYR A 10 0.22 16.96 -9.21
N ARG A 11 1.50 17.22 -8.91
CA ARG A 11 2.45 17.72 -9.92
C ARG A 11 2.90 16.58 -10.82
N ASP A 12 2.92 16.83 -12.11
CA ASP A 12 3.54 15.95 -13.11
C ASP A 12 4.98 15.63 -12.68
N GLY A 13 5.38 14.35 -12.78
CA GLY A 13 6.72 13.90 -12.39
C GLY A 13 6.83 13.20 -11.02
N ALA A 14 5.78 13.17 -10.21
CA ALA A 14 5.83 12.49 -8.91
C ALA A 14 6.12 10.97 -9.03
N LEU A 15 5.65 10.31 -10.10
CA LEU A 15 5.97 8.92 -10.40
C LEU A 15 7.42 8.73 -10.86
N ASP A 16 7.97 9.69 -11.62
CA ASP A 16 9.36 9.65 -12.08
C ASP A 16 10.33 9.72 -10.90
N ASP A 17 10.05 10.58 -9.90
CA ASP A 17 10.83 10.63 -8.67
C ASP A 17 10.75 9.34 -7.87
N LEU A 18 9.58 8.71 -7.80
CA LEU A 18 9.40 7.41 -7.16
C LEU A 18 10.21 6.32 -7.87
N ASN A 19 10.16 6.27 -9.21
CA ASN A 19 10.89 5.30 -10.02
C ASN A 19 12.41 5.45 -9.88
N GLN A 20 12.93 6.68 -9.91
CA GLN A 20 14.36 6.95 -9.74
C GLN A 20 14.90 6.50 -8.38
N ARG A 21 14.04 6.49 -7.36
CA ARG A 21 14.40 6.09 -6.00
C ARG A 21 14.09 4.63 -5.68
N PHE A 22 13.48 3.88 -6.59
CA PHE A 22 13.13 2.47 -6.38
C PHE A 22 14.36 1.59 -6.56
N THR A 23 14.93 1.16 -5.43
CA THR A 23 16.19 0.41 -5.41
C THR A 23 15.94 -1.08 -5.22
N LEU A 24 16.53 -1.89 -6.09
CA LEU A 24 16.46 -3.35 -6.07
C LEU A 24 17.83 -3.95 -5.75
N PHE A 25 17.83 -5.10 -5.08
CA PHE A 25 18.98 -5.92 -4.76
C PHE A 25 18.72 -7.35 -5.21
N GLU A 26 19.77 -8.07 -5.66
CA GLU A 26 19.61 -9.49 -5.99
C GLU A 26 19.17 -10.31 -4.78
N ALA A 27 18.17 -11.16 -4.98
CA ALA A 27 17.60 -11.99 -3.91
C ALA A 27 18.54 -13.10 -3.42
N ARG A 28 19.54 -13.51 -4.24
CA ARG A 28 20.59 -14.48 -3.90
C ARG A 28 20.08 -15.76 -3.21
N GLY A 29 18.96 -16.29 -3.68
CA GLY A 29 18.32 -17.48 -3.11
C GLY A 29 17.38 -17.24 -1.95
N SER A 30 17.04 -15.98 -1.63
CA SER A 30 15.95 -15.67 -0.70
C SER A 30 14.62 -15.82 -1.42
N HIS A 31 13.83 -16.83 -1.04
CA HIS A 31 12.53 -17.14 -1.66
C HIS A 31 11.38 -17.11 -0.65
N GLU A 32 11.68 -16.81 0.61
CA GLU A 32 10.67 -16.73 1.67
C GLU A 32 9.94 -15.38 1.64
N MET A 33 8.74 -15.35 2.20
CA MET A 33 7.93 -14.14 2.25
C MET A 33 8.61 -13.04 3.07
N VAL A 34 8.69 -11.87 2.48
CA VAL A 34 9.11 -10.63 3.15
C VAL A 34 7.88 -9.78 3.42
N THR A 35 7.68 -9.35 4.68
CA THR A 35 6.58 -8.45 5.05
C THR A 35 7.11 -7.11 5.54
N VAL A 36 6.46 -6.02 5.13
CA VAL A 36 6.73 -4.66 5.60
C VAL A 36 5.43 -4.04 6.06
N GLY A 37 5.37 -3.64 7.30
CA GLY A 37 4.21 -3.02 7.93
C GLY A 37 4.26 -3.13 9.46
N PRO A 38 3.39 -2.42 10.17
CA PRO A 38 2.41 -1.45 9.66
C PRO A 38 3.06 -0.16 9.12
N VAL A 39 2.69 0.24 7.92
CA VAL A 39 3.10 1.52 7.33
C VAL A 39 1.98 2.52 7.52
N PRO A 40 2.12 3.52 8.40
CA PRO A 40 1.07 4.51 8.62
C PRO A 40 0.90 5.42 7.40
N PHE A 41 -0.34 5.80 7.13
CA PHE A 41 -0.65 6.76 6.07
C PHE A 41 -1.87 7.61 6.43
N SER A 42 -1.98 8.76 5.75
CA SER A 42 -3.18 9.60 5.70
C SER A 42 -3.45 10.00 4.26
N SER A 43 -4.72 10.01 3.88
CA SER A 43 -5.16 10.37 2.53
C SER A 43 -6.46 11.16 2.58
N LEU A 44 -6.87 11.73 1.44
CA LEU A 44 -8.15 12.41 1.28
C LEU A 44 -9.09 11.59 0.41
N CYS A 45 -10.29 11.35 0.94
CA CYS A 45 -11.35 10.68 0.22
C CYS A 45 -11.78 11.52 -1.00
N ALA A 46 -11.69 10.94 -2.20
CA ALA A 46 -12.02 11.61 -3.45
C ALA A 46 -13.50 12.08 -3.53
N HIS A 47 -14.42 11.38 -2.81
CA HIS A 47 -15.86 11.71 -2.81
C HIS A 47 -16.20 12.91 -1.91
N HIS A 48 -15.57 13.00 -0.75
CA HIS A 48 -16.01 13.90 0.32
C HIS A 48 -14.96 14.92 0.73
N LEU A 49 -13.73 14.80 0.20
CA LEU A 49 -12.56 15.63 0.59
C LEU A 49 -12.28 15.60 2.11
N LEU A 50 -12.72 14.53 2.79
CA LEU A 50 -12.45 14.28 4.19
C LEU A 50 -11.33 13.25 4.34
N PRO A 51 -10.50 13.37 5.39
CA PRO A 51 -9.42 12.43 5.62
C PRO A 51 -9.90 11.01 5.87
N PHE A 52 -9.10 10.05 5.40
CA PHE A 52 -9.06 8.70 5.95
C PHE A 52 -7.61 8.35 6.27
N HIS A 53 -7.39 7.60 7.31
CA HIS A 53 -6.05 7.30 7.78
C HIS A 53 -6.00 5.88 8.37
N GLY A 54 -4.83 5.30 8.35
CA GLY A 54 -4.66 3.94 8.83
C GLY A 54 -3.28 3.40 8.56
N VAL A 55 -3.21 2.10 8.27
CA VAL A 55 -1.95 1.40 8.01
C VAL A 55 -2.05 0.54 6.76
N ALA A 56 -0.93 0.39 6.08
CA ALA A 56 -0.76 -0.56 5.00
C ALA A 56 0.25 -1.63 5.40
N HIS A 57 -0.01 -2.86 4.96
CA HIS A 57 0.89 -4.00 5.09
C HIS A 57 1.16 -4.55 3.70
N VAL A 58 2.43 -4.79 3.39
CA VAL A 58 2.86 -5.36 2.12
C VAL A 58 3.63 -6.64 2.41
N GLY A 59 3.23 -7.75 1.78
CA GLY A 59 3.95 -9.01 1.77
C GLY A 59 4.30 -9.40 0.35
N TYR A 60 5.52 -9.86 0.10
CA TYR A 60 5.91 -10.38 -1.20
C TYR A 60 6.86 -11.56 -1.09
N ILE A 61 6.79 -12.44 -2.07
CA ILE A 61 7.73 -13.55 -2.24
C ILE A 61 8.69 -13.15 -3.37
N PRO A 62 9.99 -12.97 -3.07
CA PRO A 62 10.97 -12.58 -4.09
C PRO A 62 11.08 -13.62 -5.21
N ASP A 63 11.31 -13.17 -6.44
CA ASP A 63 11.87 -13.99 -7.51
C ASP A 63 13.37 -13.72 -7.64
N LYS A 64 13.73 -12.72 -8.42
CA LYS A 64 15.13 -12.32 -8.66
C LYS A 64 15.56 -11.17 -7.77
N TRP A 65 14.61 -10.36 -7.29
CA TRP A 65 14.89 -9.09 -6.68
C TRP A 65 14.26 -8.94 -5.29
N LEU A 66 15.01 -8.30 -4.39
CA LEU A 66 14.55 -7.74 -3.14
C LEU A 66 14.42 -6.23 -3.30
N VAL A 67 13.37 -5.65 -2.77
CA VAL A 67 13.23 -4.18 -2.73
C VAL A 67 13.83 -3.61 -1.45
N GLY A 68 14.50 -2.46 -1.55
CA GLY A 68 14.95 -1.75 -0.36
C GLY A 68 13.76 -1.42 0.55
N LEU A 69 13.80 -1.85 1.82
CA LEU A 69 12.65 -1.81 2.75
C LEU A 69 12.02 -0.42 2.85
N SER A 70 12.85 0.64 2.83
CA SER A 70 12.38 2.04 2.87
C SER A 70 11.58 2.47 1.63
N LYS A 71 11.60 1.68 0.54
CA LYS A 71 10.89 2.02 -0.70
C LYS A 71 9.41 1.69 -0.61
N ILE A 72 9.05 0.65 0.14
CA ILE A 72 7.64 0.27 0.35
C ILE A 72 6.86 1.39 1.06
N PRO A 73 7.31 1.98 2.19
CA PRO A 73 6.66 3.15 2.77
C PRO A 73 6.54 4.34 1.80
N ARG A 74 7.53 4.57 0.95
CA ARG A 74 7.47 5.66 -0.05
C ARG A 74 6.41 5.43 -1.11
N VAL A 75 6.23 4.18 -1.56
CA VAL A 75 5.17 3.80 -2.49
C VAL A 75 3.80 4.03 -1.85
N VAL A 76 3.61 3.60 -0.61
CA VAL A 76 2.36 3.83 0.14
C VAL A 76 2.09 5.33 0.27
N GLU A 77 3.08 6.11 0.71
CA GLU A 77 2.97 7.56 0.87
C GLU A 77 2.64 8.26 -0.45
N HIS A 78 3.31 7.88 -1.55
CA HIS A 78 3.07 8.44 -2.88
C HIS A 78 1.59 8.32 -3.27
N PHE A 79 1.02 7.11 -3.21
CA PHE A 79 -0.38 6.92 -3.58
C PHE A 79 -1.36 7.50 -2.56
N ALA A 80 -1.01 7.54 -1.27
CA ALA A 80 -1.83 8.15 -0.23
C ALA A 80 -1.95 9.67 -0.37
N ARG A 81 -0.98 10.34 -0.97
CA ARG A 81 -1.02 11.80 -1.21
C ARG A 81 -1.99 12.24 -2.31
N LEU A 82 -2.49 11.30 -3.11
CA LEU A 82 -3.50 11.58 -4.12
C LEU A 82 -4.90 11.67 -3.50
N LEU A 83 -5.87 12.31 -4.21
CA LEU A 83 -7.28 12.12 -3.87
C LEU A 83 -7.68 10.68 -4.15
N GLN A 84 -8.07 9.94 -3.12
CA GLN A 84 -8.17 8.49 -3.20
C GLN A 84 -9.54 7.92 -2.82
N MET A 85 -9.76 6.74 -3.34
CA MET A 85 -10.61 5.70 -2.77
C MET A 85 -9.67 4.62 -2.22
N GLN A 86 -9.95 4.07 -1.04
CA GLN A 86 -9.07 3.09 -0.41
C GLN A 86 -8.84 1.87 -1.32
N GLU A 87 -9.86 1.40 -2.00
CA GLU A 87 -9.82 0.26 -2.92
C GLU A 87 -8.86 0.52 -4.09
N ARG A 88 -8.96 1.73 -4.68
CA ARG A 88 -8.08 2.16 -5.76
C ARG A 88 -6.64 2.29 -5.29
N MET A 89 -6.41 2.93 -4.15
CA MET A 89 -5.07 3.08 -3.56
C MET A 89 -4.42 1.71 -3.32
N THR A 90 -5.15 0.76 -2.75
CA THR A 90 -4.67 -0.60 -2.49
C THR A 90 -4.24 -1.29 -3.78
N THR A 91 -5.05 -1.16 -4.84
CA THR A 91 -4.75 -1.72 -6.17
C THR A 91 -3.54 -1.05 -6.80
N GLN A 92 -3.45 0.29 -6.76
CA GLN A 92 -2.33 1.04 -7.34
C GLN A 92 -1.00 0.72 -6.66
N ILE A 93 -0.97 0.56 -5.33
CA ILE A 93 0.22 0.12 -4.60
C ILE A 93 0.65 -1.28 -5.09
N ALA A 94 -0.30 -2.21 -5.21
CA ALA A 94 -0.01 -3.56 -5.66
C ALA A 94 0.49 -3.58 -7.11
N ASP A 95 -0.15 -2.84 -8.02
CA ASP A 95 0.23 -2.78 -9.43
C ASP A 95 1.63 -2.19 -9.61
N TYR A 96 1.93 -1.12 -8.88
CA TYR A 96 3.25 -0.50 -8.92
C TYR A 96 4.35 -1.46 -8.45
N LEU A 97 4.14 -2.12 -7.31
CA LEU A 97 5.12 -3.07 -6.77
C LEU A 97 5.26 -4.31 -7.67
N ASP A 98 4.19 -4.85 -8.22
CA ASP A 98 4.20 -5.98 -9.14
C ASP A 98 5.00 -5.65 -10.41
N ALA A 99 4.74 -4.49 -11.00
CA ALA A 99 5.39 -4.04 -12.24
C ALA A 99 6.89 -3.70 -12.09
N ASN A 100 7.33 -3.28 -10.89
CA ASN A 100 8.72 -2.85 -10.68
C ASN A 100 9.59 -3.89 -9.97
N LEU A 101 9.00 -4.77 -9.17
CA LEU A 101 9.71 -5.80 -8.40
C LEU A 101 9.67 -7.18 -9.06
N HIS A 102 8.60 -7.47 -9.83
CA HIS A 102 8.31 -8.77 -10.46
C HIS A 102 8.40 -9.94 -9.45
N PRO A 103 7.67 -9.89 -8.34
CA PRO A 103 7.72 -10.95 -7.34
C PRO A 103 6.94 -12.18 -7.80
N GLN A 104 7.23 -13.36 -7.23
CA GLN A 104 6.41 -14.57 -7.45
C GLN A 104 4.99 -14.39 -6.94
N GLY A 105 4.83 -13.66 -5.82
CA GLY A 105 3.55 -13.33 -5.21
C GLY A 105 3.63 -12.04 -4.43
N LEU A 106 2.50 -11.31 -4.38
CA LEU A 106 2.40 -10.04 -3.67
C LEU A 106 1.02 -9.93 -3.02
N ILE A 107 1.01 -9.40 -1.81
CA ILE A 107 -0.19 -9.07 -1.03
C ILE A 107 -0.04 -7.65 -0.50
N VAL A 108 -1.05 -6.83 -0.74
CA VAL A 108 -1.20 -5.52 -0.10
C VAL A 108 -2.49 -5.53 0.70
N LEU A 109 -2.42 -5.24 1.98
CA LEU A 109 -3.56 -5.06 2.88
C LEU A 109 -3.55 -3.63 3.39
N VAL A 110 -4.68 -2.94 3.29
CA VAL A 110 -4.88 -1.60 3.82
C VAL A 110 -6.04 -1.60 4.80
N GLU A 111 -5.82 -1.05 5.98
CA GLU A 111 -6.81 -0.89 7.04
C GLU A 111 -6.91 0.58 7.40
N ALA A 112 -8.09 1.16 7.33
CA ALA A 112 -8.28 2.58 7.60
C ALA A 112 -9.61 2.93 8.23
N ARG A 113 -9.60 4.05 8.97
CA ARG A 113 -10.78 4.76 9.45
C ARG A 113 -11.09 5.91 8.50
N HIS A 114 -12.37 6.13 8.24
CA HIS A 114 -12.84 7.14 7.31
C HIS A 114 -13.66 8.21 8.03
N LEU A 115 -13.15 9.45 8.09
CA LEU A 115 -13.89 10.54 8.74
C LEU A 115 -15.22 10.82 8.06
N CYS A 116 -15.36 10.56 6.77
CA CYS A 116 -16.62 10.69 6.06
C CYS A 116 -17.72 9.72 6.55
N MET A 117 -17.33 8.62 7.20
CA MET A 117 -18.27 7.69 7.87
C MET A 117 -18.48 8.04 9.35
N GLU A 118 -17.50 8.68 9.99
CA GLU A 118 -17.51 8.91 11.44
C GLU A 118 -18.14 10.26 11.82
N CYS A 119 -17.77 11.35 11.14
CA CYS A 119 -18.17 12.70 11.55
C CYS A 119 -19.46 13.19 10.90
N ARG A 120 -19.94 12.50 9.87
CA ARG A 120 -21.17 12.83 9.12
C ARG A 120 -21.85 11.58 8.55
N GLY A 121 -23.03 11.74 7.93
CA GLY A 121 -23.78 10.66 7.29
C GLY A 121 -24.16 9.59 8.31
N VAL A 122 -23.62 8.38 8.14
CA VAL A 122 -23.94 7.21 9.01
C VAL A 122 -23.41 7.32 10.43
N LYS A 123 -22.47 8.23 10.70
CA LYS A 123 -21.88 8.50 12.02
C LYS A 123 -21.38 7.24 12.75
N THR A 124 -20.79 6.30 12.02
CA THR A 124 -20.27 5.04 12.56
C THR A 124 -18.84 5.24 12.99
N SER A 125 -18.65 5.59 14.27
CA SER A 125 -17.32 5.79 14.86
C SER A 125 -16.61 4.46 15.08
N GLY A 126 -15.30 4.42 14.77
CA GLY A 126 -14.45 3.27 15.02
C GLY A 126 -14.55 2.15 13.98
N ALA A 127 -15.38 2.29 12.95
CA ALA A 127 -15.42 1.32 11.86
C ALA A 127 -14.10 1.31 11.10
N ILE A 128 -13.53 0.11 10.89
CA ILE A 128 -12.31 -0.11 10.12
C ILE A 128 -12.68 -0.73 8.79
N THR A 129 -12.33 -0.06 7.70
CA THR A 129 -12.42 -0.60 6.35
C THR A 129 -11.14 -1.35 6.02
N ARG A 130 -11.25 -2.58 5.51
CA ARG A 130 -10.13 -3.40 5.07
C ARG A 130 -10.25 -3.67 3.58
N THR A 131 -9.17 -3.42 2.85
CA THR A 131 -9.05 -3.72 1.42
C THR A 131 -7.76 -4.47 1.15
N SER A 132 -7.83 -5.44 0.23
CA SER A 132 -6.64 -6.21 -0.16
C SER A 132 -6.49 -6.29 -1.66
N ALA A 133 -5.25 -6.39 -2.12
CA ALA A 133 -4.90 -6.66 -3.51
C ALA A 133 -3.84 -7.76 -3.57
N LEU A 134 -4.08 -8.74 -4.43
CA LEU A 134 -3.23 -9.94 -4.58
C LEU A 134 -2.65 -9.99 -5.99
N ARG A 135 -1.37 -10.42 -6.13
CA ARG A 135 -0.73 -10.68 -7.42
C ARG A 135 0.04 -12.01 -7.38
N GLY A 136 0.30 -12.56 -8.55
CA GLY A 136 1.06 -13.81 -8.68
C GLY A 136 0.45 -14.97 -7.89
N VAL A 137 1.28 -15.79 -7.27
CA VAL A 137 0.88 -17.00 -6.51
C VAL A 137 -0.02 -16.69 -5.31
N ALA A 138 -0.02 -15.47 -4.79
CA ALA A 138 -0.92 -15.09 -3.72
C ALA A 138 -2.41 -15.14 -4.11
N LYS A 139 -2.73 -15.05 -5.42
CA LYS A 139 -4.11 -15.24 -5.93
C LYS A 139 -4.55 -16.68 -5.85
N SER A 140 -3.67 -17.63 -6.17
CA SER A 140 -4.00 -19.05 -6.32
C SER A 140 -3.77 -19.88 -5.04
N SER A 141 -2.80 -19.52 -4.18
CA SER A 141 -2.48 -20.26 -2.96
C SER A 141 -3.11 -19.65 -1.72
N SER A 142 -3.90 -20.44 -0.99
CA SER A 142 -4.42 -20.09 0.33
C SER A 142 -3.31 -20.08 1.38
N GLU A 143 -2.33 -21.00 1.27
CA GLU A 143 -1.22 -21.13 2.19
C GLU A 143 -0.36 -19.86 2.24
N VAL A 144 -0.11 -19.24 1.07
CA VAL A 144 0.62 -17.97 0.95
C VAL A 144 -0.13 -16.86 1.67
N ARG A 145 -1.46 -16.79 1.53
CA ARG A 145 -2.28 -15.80 2.24
C ARG A 145 -2.30 -16.03 3.75
N GLU A 146 -2.39 -17.30 4.18
CA GLU A 146 -2.36 -17.66 5.59
C GLU A 146 -1.01 -17.33 6.23
N GLU A 147 0.10 -17.58 5.53
CA GLU A 147 1.43 -17.20 5.98
C GLU A 147 1.53 -15.69 6.20
N PHE A 148 1.07 -14.88 5.24
CA PHE A 148 1.03 -13.43 5.36
C PHE A 148 0.28 -12.99 6.62
N TYR A 149 -0.93 -13.47 6.84
CA TYR A 149 -1.72 -13.10 8.01
C TYR A 149 -1.09 -13.56 9.33
N ARG A 150 -0.44 -14.74 9.35
CA ARG A 150 0.30 -15.19 10.53
C ARG A 150 1.49 -14.29 10.87
N LEU A 151 2.20 -13.77 9.86
CA LEU A 151 3.31 -12.84 10.08
C LEU A 151 2.83 -11.48 10.60
N LEU A 152 1.62 -11.04 10.26
CA LEU A 152 1.04 -9.79 10.76
C LEU A 152 0.48 -9.89 12.18
N SER A 153 0.11 -11.08 12.64
CA SER A 153 -0.55 -11.30 13.93
C SER A 153 0.39 -11.42 15.13
N ARG A 154 1.68 -11.11 14.95
CA ARG A 154 2.71 -11.19 16.00
C ARG A 154 3.05 -9.86 16.63
#